data_006f2bc9a83ff40e4a9d0d36c78720a8
#
_entry.id   006f2bc9a83ff40e4a9d0d36c78720a8
#
_cell.length_a   1.000
_cell.length_b   1.000
_cell.length_c   1.000
_cell.angle_alpha   90.00
_cell.angle_beta   90.00
_cell.angle_gamma   90.00
#
_symmetry.space_group_name_H-M   'P 1'
#
loop_
_entity.id
_entity.type
_entity.pdbx_description
1 polymer ?
#
loop_
_entity_poly.entity_id
_entity_poly.type
_entity_poly.pdbx_seq_one_letter_code
_entity_poly.pdbx_strand_id
1 'polypeptide(L)'
;MRGGDKRTGELFSYVDLEARVRGDHPLRAIRAIVNEALAALEREFTALYSPIGRPSIPPEKLLRAMLLQAFYSIRSERQLMERLEFDLLFRWFVGIGVDEAAWDHSVFSKNRDRLLEGEIAAKFATAVLAQPKVKKLLCPPSTSRSTGR
;
A
#
# COMPACT_ATOMS: atom_id res chain seq x y z
N MET A 1 34.81 -20.25 -1.00
CA MET A 1 34.06 -21.48 -0.62
C MET A 1 32.70 -21.47 -1.28
N ARG A 2 32.32 -22.54 -1.92
CA ARG A 2 31.02 -22.59 -2.61
C ARG A 2 29.98 -23.17 -1.69
N GLY A 3 28.87 -22.48 -1.47
CA GLY A 3 27.73 -22.98 -0.70
C GLY A 3 27.02 -24.10 -1.46
N GLY A 4 26.37 -25.00 -0.71
CA GLY A 4 25.59 -26.06 -1.32
C GLY A 4 24.23 -25.54 -1.79
N ASP A 5 23.76 -26.09 -2.92
CA ASP A 5 22.44 -25.77 -3.44
C ASP A 5 21.42 -26.70 -2.76
N LYS A 6 20.89 -26.24 -1.63
CA LYS A 6 19.87 -27.01 -0.92
C LYS A 6 18.50 -26.50 -1.29
N ARG A 7 17.67 -27.36 -1.79
CA ARG A 7 16.28 -27.01 -2.08
C ARG A 7 15.43 -27.39 -0.88
N THR A 8 14.74 -26.40 -0.34
CA THR A 8 13.82 -26.66 0.75
C THR A 8 12.42 -26.58 0.21
N GLY A 9 11.68 -27.66 0.29
CA GLY A 9 10.28 -27.68 -0.10
C GLY A 9 9.41 -27.86 1.14
N GLU A 10 9.72 -27.11 2.17
CA GLU A 10 8.97 -27.23 3.42
C GLU A 10 7.52 -26.76 3.24
N LEU A 11 6.61 -27.58 3.73
CA LEU A 11 5.18 -27.25 3.65
C LEU A 11 4.80 -26.16 4.63
N PHE A 12 5.49 -26.05 5.76
CA PHE A 12 5.24 -25.03 6.76
C PHE A 12 6.48 -24.21 7.03
N SER A 13 6.32 -22.90 7.12
CA SER A 13 7.40 -22.02 7.52
C SER A 13 6.84 -20.85 8.32
N TYR A 14 7.65 -20.31 9.21
CA TYR A 14 7.28 -19.12 9.96
C TYR A 14 7.99 -17.93 9.32
N VAL A 15 7.22 -17.02 8.73
CA VAL A 15 7.76 -15.81 8.15
C VAL A 15 7.00 -14.63 8.72
N ASP A 16 7.72 -13.77 9.44
CA ASP A 16 7.15 -12.53 9.94
C ASP A 16 7.53 -11.44 8.95
N LEU A 17 6.57 -10.93 8.24
CA LEU A 17 6.80 -9.88 7.23
C LEU A 17 7.37 -8.62 7.85
N GLU A 18 6.96 -8.28 9.07
CA GLU A 18 7.48 -7.10 9.75
C GLU A 18 8.98 -7.22 10.00
N ALA A 19 9.44 -8.39 10.36
CA ALA A 19 10.86 -8.65 10.57
C ALA A 19 11.66 -8.74 9.27
N ARG A 20 11.00 -9.11 8.17
CA ARG A 20 11.67 -9.24 6.88
C ARG A 20 12.01 -7.90 6.24
N VAL A 21 11.21 -6.88 6.49
CA VAL A 21 11.44 -5.57 5.90
C VAL A 21 12.47 -4.83 6.73
N ARG A 22 13.52 -4.35 6.06
CA ARG A 22 14.60 -3.63 6.76
C ARG A 22 14.04 -2.42 7.50
N GLY A 23 14.59 -2.16 8.67
CA GLY A 23 14.16 -1.05 9.52
C GLY A 23 14.31 0.33 8.87
N ASP A 24 15.27 0.47 7.95
CA ASP A 24 15.53 1.73 7.26
C ASP A 24 14.87 1.82 5.89
N HIS A 25 14.00 0.89 5.54
CA HIS A 25 13.37 0.89 4.23
C HIS A 25 12.42 2.10 4.07
N PRO A 26 12.50 2.84 2.96
CA PRO A 26 11.67 4.04 2.75
C PRO A 26 10.17 3.80 2.89
N LEU A 27 9.69 2.63 2.52
CA LEU A 27 8.27 2.31 2.62
C LEU A 27 7.76 2.26 4.06
N ARG A 28 8.64 2.11 5.05
CA ARG A 28 8.21 2.14 6.45
C ARG A 28 7.68 3.51 6.85
N ALA A 29 8.38 4.58 6.46
CA ALA A 29 7.91 5.93 6.73
C ALA A 29 6.63 6.24 5.95
N ILE A 30 6.58 5.81 4.70
CA ILE A 30 5.40 6.01 3.86
C ILE A 30 4.20 5.24 4.42
N ARG A 31 4.41 4.03 4.89
CA ARG A 31 3.34 3.22 5.47
C ARG A 31 2.75 3.88 6.73
N ALA A 32 3.59 4.46 7.55
CA ALA A 32 3.13 5.17 8.75
C ALA A 32 2.25 6.36 8.37
N ILE A 33 2.66 7.14 7.38
CA ILE A 33 1.89 8.28 6.86
C ILE A 33 0.55 7.81 6.30
N VAL A 34 0.58 6.76 5.52
CA VAL A 34 -0.63 6.19 4.89
C VAL A 34 -1.59 5.68 5.95
N ASN A 35 -1.08 5.00 6.97
CA ASN A 35 -1.95 4.46 8.02
C ASN A 35 -2.64 5.56 8.83
N GLU A 36 -1.97 6.68 9.07
CA GLU A 36 -2.59 7.82 9.74
C GLU A 36 -3.70 8.43 8.87
N ALA A 37 -3.45 8.55 7.57
CA ALA A 37 -4.45 9.08 6.64
C ALA A 37 -5.67 8.15 6.55
N LEU A 38 -5.44 6.84 6.54
CA LEU A 38 -6.52 5.86 6.47
C LEU A 38 -7.37 5.87 7.74
N ALA A 39 -6.75 6.03 8.90
CA ALA A 39 -7.47 6.13 10.16
C ALA A 39 -8.39 7.35 10.17
N ALA A 40 -7.96 8.46 9.59
CA ALA A 40 -8.75 9.67 9.50
C ALA A 40 -9.98 9.51 8.60
N LEU A 41 -9.95 8.54 7.67
CA LEU A 41 -11.05 8.33 6.73
C LEU A 41 -11.96 7.16 7.08
N GLU A 42 -11.81 6.61 8.27
CA GLU A 42 -12.60 5.43 8.66
C GLU A 42 -14.12 5.63 8.51
N ARG A 43 -14.61 6.83 8.83
CA ARG A 43 -16.04 7.12 8.71
C ARG A 43 -16.51 7.10 7.26
N GLU A 44 -15.71 7.62 6.35
CA GLU A 44 -16.03 7.63 4.93
C GLU A 44 -16.07 6.22 4.37
N PHE A 45 -15.16 5.37 4.83
CA PHE A 45 -15.15 3.97 4.42
C PHE A 45 -16.41 3.25 4.89
N THR A 46 -16.80 3.48 6.13
CA THR A 46 -18.02 2.87 6.68
C THR A 46 -19.26 3.31 5.91
N ALA A 47 -19.31 4.57 5.51
CA ALA A 47 -20.44 5.09 4.73
C ALA A 47 -20.48 4.51 3.32
N LEU A 48 -19.32 4.24 2.72
CA LEU A 48 -19.24 3.72 1.36
C LEU A 48 -19.61 2.24 1.27
N TYR A 49 -19.27 1.46 2.29
CA TYR A 49 -19.48 0.02 2.25
C TYR A 49 -20.68 -0.39 3.08
N SER A 50 -21.57 -1.18 2.46
CA SER A 50 -22.75 -1.68 3.17
C SER A 50 -22.35 -2.74 4.19
N PRO A 51 -22.98 -2.77 5.37
CA PRO A 51 -22.74 -3.83 6.33
C PRO A 51 -23.30 -5.18 5.87
N ILE A 52 -24.13 -5.18 4.84
CA ILE A 52 -24.76 -6.38 4.31
C ILE A 52 -24.21 -6.62 2.90
N GLY A 53 -23.83 -7.84 2.60
CA GLY A 53 -23.37 -8.20 1.28
C GLY A 53 -22.09 -9.00 1.31
N ARG A 54 -21.53 -9.24 0.11
CA ARG A 54 -20.29 -10.00 0.00
C ARG A 54 -19.12 -9.23 0.57
N PRO A 55 -18.22 -9.92 1.26
CA PRO A 55 -16.96 -9.30 1.64
C PRO A 55 -16.23 -8.79 0.40
N SER A 56 -15.80 -7.55 0.44
CA SER A 56 -15.03 -6.97 -0.65
C SER A 56 -13.63 -6.68 -0.14
N ILE A 57 -12.75 -6.24 -1.04
CA ILE A 57 -11.41 -5.86 -0.64
C ILE A 57 -11.53 -4.66 0.32
N PRO A 58 -10.91 -4.72 1.50
CA PRO A 58 -10.95 -3.57 2.40
C PRO A 58 -10.38 -2.33 1.73
N PRO A 59 -11.02 -1.16 1.88
CA PRO A 59 -10.56 0.04 1.21
C PRO A 59 -9.14 0.43 1.60
N GLU A 60 -8.72 0.14 2.81
CA GLU A 60 -7.38 0.42 3.27
C GLU A 60 -6.34 -0.37 2.45
N LYS A 61 -6.58 -1.65 2.26
CA LYS A 61 -5.67 -2.49 1.45
C LYS A 61 -5.67 -2.04 -0.01
N LEU A 62 -6.85 -1.67 -0.52
CA LEU A 62 -6.99 -1.23 -1.89
C LEU A 62 -6.19 0.05 -2.16
N LEU A 63 -6.29 1.03 -1.26
CA LEU A 63 -5.55 2.29 -1.40
C LEU A 63 -4.05 2.08 -1.28
N ARG A 64 -3.60 1.22 -0.38
CA ARG A 64 -2.17 0.89 -0.28
C ARG A 64 -1.66 0.22 -1.56
N ALA A 65 -2.43 -0.69 -2.13
CA ALA A 65 -2.05 -1.35 -3.39
C ALA A 65 -1.99 -0.34 -4.53
N MET A 66 -2.93 0.60 -4.60
CA MET A 66 -2.92 1.65 -5.60
C MET A 66 -1.67 2.54 -5.48
N LEU A 67 -1.26 2.85 -4.24
CA LEU A 67 -0.04 3.61 -4.02
C LEU A 67 1.20 2.86 -4.50
N LEU A 68 1.28 1.54 -4.25
CA LEU A 68 2.39 0.74 -4.75
C LEU A 68 2.43 0.74 -6.28
N GLN A 69 1.27 0.67 -6.90
CA GLN A 69 1.19 0.72 -8.36
C GLN A 69 1.78 2.03 -8.87
N ALA A 70 1.48 3.14 -8.22
CA ALA A 70 2.01 4.44 -8.60
C ALA A 70 3.51 4.55 -8.31
N PHE A 71 3.95 4.17 -7.11
CA PHE A 71 5.36 4.31 -6.72
C PHE A 71 6.30 3.46 -7.56
N TYR A 72 5.88 2.27 -7.95
CA TYR A 72 6.73 1.35 -8.72
C TYR A 72 6.37 1.33 -10.21
N SER A 73 5.52 2.26 -10.64
CA SER A 73 5.14 2.41 -12.05
C SER A 73 4.67 1.11 -12.68
N ILE A 74 3.81 0.38 -11.98
CA ILE A 74 3.28 -0.88 -12.46
C ILE A 74 2.17 -0.59 -13.47
N ARG A 75 2.31 -1.14 -14.67
CA ARG A 75 1.44 -0.75 -15.79
C ARG A 75 0.02 -1.27 -15.72
N SER A 76 -0.21 -2.40 -15.11
CA SER A 76 -1.54 -2.97 -15.10
C SER A 76 -1.88 -3.59 -13.76
N GLU A 77 -3.17 -3.74 -13.48
CA GLU A 77 -3.64 -4.39 -12.28
C GLU A 77 -3.24 -5.87 -12.25
N ARG A 78 -3.15 -6.50 -13.42
CA ARG A 78 -2.71 -7.88 -13.51
C ARG A 78 -1.27 -8.04 -13.00
N GLN A 79 -0.38 -7.14 -13.43
CA GLN A 79 1.00 -7.14 -12.95
C GLN A 79 1.08 -6.81 -11.47
N LEU A 80 0.23 -5.90 -11.00
CA LEU A 80 0.17 -5.57 -9.59
C LEU A 80 -0.24 -6.78 -8.74
N MET A 81 -1.24 -7.52 -9.18
CA MET A 81 -1.68 -8.72 -8.47
C MET A 81 -0.59 -9.80 -8.46
N GLU A 82 0.14 -9.94 -9.57
CA GLU A 82 1.26 -10.86 -9.63
C GLU A 82 2.36 -10.45 -8.62
N ARG A 83 2.68 -9.17 -8.54
CA ARG A 83 3.64 -8.68 -7.57
C ARG A 83 3.14 -8.90 -6.14
N LEU A 84 1.88 -8.69 -5.87
CA LEU A 84 1.30 -8.95 -4.55
C LEU A 84 1.31 -10.43 -4.19
N GLU A 85 1.26 -11.31 -5.18
CA GLU A 85 1.32 -12.74 -4.92
C GLU A 85 2.71 -13.18 -4.47
N PHE A 86 3.76 -12.63 -5.05
CA PHE A 86 5.11 -13.13 -4.85
C PHE A 86 6.06 -12.19 -4.09
N ASP A 87 5.75 -10.91 -3.98
CA ASP A 87 6.66 -9.96 -3.37
C ASP A 87 6.31 -9.72 -1.90
N LEU A 88 7.18 -10.15 -1.01
CA LEU A 88 6.94 -10.02 0.43
C LEU A 88 6.87 -8.57 0.90
N LEU A 89 7.65 -7.68 0.30
CA LEU A 89 7.61 -6.27 0.63
C LEU A 89 6.24 -5.66 0.30
N PHE A 90 5.70 -6.00 -0.86
CA PHE A 90 4.38 -5.53 -1.28
C PHE A 90 3.29 -6.07 -0.35
N ARG A 91 3.40 -7.33 0.03
CA ARG A 91 2.45 -7.96 0.96
C ARG A 91 2.48 -7.27 2.32
N TRP A 92 3.68 -6.97 2.80
CA TRP A 92 3.83 -6.26 4.07
C TRP A 92 3.20 -4.87 4.00
N PHE A 93 3.45 -4.12 2.93
CA PHE A 93 2.94 -2.76 2.80
C PHE A 93 1.41 -2.73 2.72
N VAL A 94 0.82 -3.63 1.94
CA VAL A 94 -0.63 -3.71 1.76
C VAL A 94 -1.32 -4.33 2.98
N GLY A 95 -0.66 -5.25 3.65
CA GLY A 95 -1.22 -5.94 4.81
C GLY A 95 -1.80 -7.30 4.48
N ILE A 96 -1.24 -7.99 3.48
CA ILE A 96 -1.66 -9.34 3.12
C ILE A 96 -0.71 -10.34 3.78
N GLY A 97 -1.24 -11.30 4.52
CA GLY A 97 -0.41 -12.32 5.17
C GLY A 97 0.25 -13.24 4.17
N VAL A 98 1.31 -13.92 4.59
CA VAL A 98 2.06 -14.82 3.72
C VAL A 98 1.18 -15.95 3.18
N ASP A 99 0.22 -16.38 3.96
CA ASP A 99 -0.67 -17.48 3.62
C ASP A 99 -1.91 -17.04 2.82
N GLU A 100 -2.12 -15.75 2.62
CA GLU A 100 -3.27 -15.27 1.87
C GLU A 100 -2.91 -15.14 0.39
N ALA A 101 -3.85 -15.46 -0.47
CA ALA A 101 -3.67 -15.26 -1.91
C ALA A 101 -3.95 -13.80 -2.29
N ALA A 102 -3.30 -13.31 -3.32
CA ALA A 102 -3.63 -12.01 -3.87
C ALA A 102 -5.00 -12.06 -4.57
N TRP A 103 -5.60 -10.90 -4.79
CA TRP A 103 -6.91 -10.85 -5.42
C TRP A 103 -6.82 -11.04 -6.93
N ASP A 104 -7.95 -11.39 -7.53
CA ASP A 104 -8.04 -11.38 -8.97
C ASP A 104 -8.05 -9.94 -9.49
N HIS A 105 -7.40 -9.69 -10.63
CA HIS A 105 -7.28 -8.35 -11.17
C HIS A 105 -8.64 -7.71 -11.48
N SER A 106 -9.63 -8.50 -11.88
CA SER A 106 -10.95 -7.96 -12.19
C SER A 106 -11.69 -7.52 -10.93
N VAL A 107 -11.54 -8.27 -9.83
CA VAL A 107 -12.12 -7.90 -8.53
C VAL A 107 -11.46 -6.62 -8.02
N PHE A 108 -10.16 -6.53 -8.14
CA PHE A 108 -9.41 -5.33 -7.76
C PHE A 108 -9.89 -4.11 -8.55
N SER A 109 -10.01 -4.24 -9.87
CA SER A 109 -10.44 -3.14 -10.73
C SER A 109 -11.83 -2.63 -10.38
N LYS A 110 -12.76 -3.54 -10.11
CA LYS A 110 -14.13 -3.15 -9.73
C LYS A 110 -14.15 -2.38 -8.41
N ASN A 111 -13.39 -2.86 -7.43
CA ASN A 111 -13.33 -2.20 -6.14
C ASN A 111 -12.63 -0.84 -6.24
N ARG A 112 -11.58 -0.75 -7.06
CA ARG A 112 -10.89 0.51 -7.32
C ARG A 112 -11.85 1.54 -7.92
N ASP A 113 -12.65 1.14 -8.92
CA ASP A 113 -13.58 2.04 -9.56
C ASP A 113 -14.64 2.54 -8.57
N ARG A 114 -15.08 1.70 -7.66
CA ARG A 114 -16.01 2.10 -6.61
C ARG A 114 -15.41 3.20 -5.72
N LEU A 115 -14.13 3.05 -5.35
CA LEU A 115 -13.47 4.07 -4.54
C LEU A 115 -13.30 5.38 -5.29
N LEU A 116 -12.99 5.31 -6.58
CA LEU A 116 -12.82 6.50 -7.40
C LEU A 116 -14.15 7.24 -7.57
N GLU A 117 -15.24 6.50 -7.74
CA GLU A 117 -16.57 7.10 -7.85
C GLU A 117 -16.99 7.79 -6.56
N GLY A 118 -16.61 7.24 -5.41
CA GLY A 118 -16.93 7.80 -4.11
C GLY A 118 -16.03 8.95 -3.66
N GLU A 119 -15.12 9.39 -4.52
CA GLU A 119 -14.16 10.44 -4.19
C GLU A 119 -13.27 10.12 -2.99
N ILE A 120 -13.26 8.89 -2.55
CA ILE A 120 -12.45 8.47 -1.41
C ILE A 120 -10.94 8.63 -1.72
N ALA A 121 -10.55 8.36 -2.96
CA ALA A 121 -9.15 8.52 -3.36
C ALA A 121 -8.69 9.97 -3.23
N ALA A 122 -9.55 10.93 -3.59
CA ALA A 122 -9.23 12.35 -3.46
C ALA A 122 -9.14 12.75 -1.98
N LYS A 123 -10.05 12.27 -1.15
CA LYS A 123 -10.02 12.52 0.29
C LYS A 123 -8.78 11.92 0.94
N PHE A 124 -8.40 10.73 0.49
CA PHE A 124 -7.20 10.06 0.97
C PHE A 124 -5.94 10.88 0.61
N ALA A 125 -5.84 11.34 -0.62
CA ALA A 125 -4.72 12.18 -1.05
C ALA A 125 -4.65 13.46 -0.21
N THR A 126 -5.80 14.10 0.05
CA THR A 126 -5.87 15.29 0.88
C THR A 126 -5.39 14.98 2.30
N ALA A 127 -5.83 13.87 2.87
CA ALA A 127 -5.44 13.47 4.23
C ALA A 127 -3.94 13.20 4.32
N VAL A 128 -3.35 12.57 3.30
CA VAL A 128 -1.91 12.32 3.25
C VAL A 128 -1.15 13.65 3.21
N LEU A 129 -1.57 14.55 2.33
CA LEU A 129 -0.88 15.83 2.15
C LEU A 129 -1.05 16.76 3.36
N ALA A 130 -2.10 16.58 4.14
CA ALA A 130 -2.34 17.40 5.31
C ALA A 130 -1.41 17.08 6.48
N GLN A 131 -0.74 15.94 6.45
CA GLN A 131 0.12 15.56 7.57
C GLN A 131 1.37 16.42 7.65
N PRO A 132 1.77 16.82 8.85
CA PRO A 132 2.97 17.68 9.03
C PRO A 132 4.23 17.06 8.42
N LYS A 133 4.38 15.74 8.52
CA LYS A 133 5.54 15.05 7.97
C LYS A 133 5.63 15.22 6.45
N VAL A 134 4.50 15.13 5.77
CA VAL A 134 4.44 15.26 4.32
C VAL A 134 4.65 16.71 3.90
N LYS A 135 4.03 17.64 4.61
CA LYS A 135 4.22 19.07 4.34
C LYS A 135 5.69 19.45 4.48
N LYS A 136 6.36 18.88 5.46
CA LYS A 136 7.76 19.14 5.69
C LYS A 136 8.63 18.63 4.54
N LEU A 137 8.24 17.53 3.90
CA LEU A 137 8.95 16.97 2.77
C LEU A 137 8.69 17.74 1.48
N LEU A 138 7.46 18.20 1.31
CA LEU A 138 7.07 18.92 0.09
C LEU A 138 7.47 20.39 0.12
N CYS A 139 7.54 20.98 1.30
CA CYS A 139 7.95 22.36 1.46
C CYS A 139 9.24 22.36 2.27
N PRO A 140 10.37 22.11 1.65
CA PRO A 140 11.61 22.09 2.39
C PRO A 140 11.87 23.49 2.91
N PRO A 141 12.51 23.59 3.98
CA PRO A 141 12.83 24.84 4.60
C PRO A 141 13.58 25.63 3.59
N SER A 142 13.05 26.50 3.29
CA SER A 142 13.41 27.28 2.38
C SER A 142 14.67 27.51 2.16
N THR A 143 15.19 27.15 1.91
CA THR A 143 16.29 27.45 1.66
C THR A 143 16.31 28.35 0.71
N SER A 144 15.78 29.06 0.66
CA SER A 144 15.83 30.02 -0.08
C SER A 144 16.64 29.97 -1.18
N ARG A 145 16.71 29.43 -1.87
CA ARG A 145 17.30 29.44 -2.91
C ARG A 145 17.12 30.50 -3.63
N SER A 146 17.49 31.35 -3.45
CA SER A 146 17.40 32.38 -4.05
C SER A 146 17.61 32.30 -5.29
N THR A 147 17.43 32.22 -5.86
CA THR A 147 17.59 32.15 -6.97
C THR A 147 17.92 33.13 -7.57
N GLY A 148 18.29 33.65 -7.42
CA GLY A 148 18.63 34.41 -7.95
C GLY A 148 18.79 34.70 -9.08
N ARG A 149 18.77 34.77 -9.61
CA ARG A 149 19.03 35.00 -10.59
C ARG A 149 18.74 35.37 -10.87
#